data_ea075c74e9a6d4310921e56aab4248cb
#
_entry.id   ea075c74e9a6d4310921e56aab4248cb
#
_cell.length_a   1.000
_cell.length_b   1.000
_cell.length_c   1.000
_cell.angle_alpha   90.00
_cell.angle_beta   90.00
_cell.angle_gamma   90.00
#
_symmetry.space_group_name_H-M   'P 1'
#
loop_
_entity.id
_entity.type
_entity.pdbx_description
1 polymer ?
#
loop_
_entity_poly.entity_id
_entity_poly.type
_entity_poly.pdbx_seq_one_letter_code
_entity_poly.pdbx_strand_id
1 'polypeptide(L)'
;MNISNHELIGDKIEQSPSPNKGGKFKDGDLQYIVIHYTAGANRKSSVRSLSKKERVVSAHVVIGRDGITSQLVPFDTIAFHAGKSEWDGKTGLNKYSIGIEMDNPGRLNEKGSAFLTSFKAKVDPSNVM
;
A
#
# COMPACT_ATOMS: atom_id res chain seq x y z
N MET A 1 12.32 -2.90 -14.35
CA MET A 1 12.18 -2.95 -12.88
C MET A 1 12.95 -4.15 -12.36
N ASN A 2 13.83 -3.94 -11.41
CA ASN A 2 14.66 -4.97 -10.76
C ASN A 2 14.60 -4.78 -9.24
N ILE A 3 15.11 -5.76 -8.49
CA ILE A 3 15.29 -5.67 -7.03
C ILE A 3 16.79 -5.80 -6.73
N SER A 4 17.32 -4.91 -5.92
CA SER A 4 18.70 -4.96 -5.40
C SER A 4 18.69 -4.54 -3.94
N ASN A 5 19.34 -5.33 -3.08
CA ASN A 5 19.39 -5.08 -1.64
C ASN A 5 17.99 -4.81 -1.02
N HIS A 6 16.99 -5.62 -1.42
CA HIS A 6 15.60 -5.52 -0.96
C HIS A 6 14.86 -4.24 -1.39
N GLU A 7 15.43 -3.49 -2.32
CA GLU A 7 14.82 -2.27 -2.87
C GLU A 7 14.52 -2.41 -4.36
N LEU A 8 13.43 -1.79 -4.80
CA LEU A 8 13.07 -1.69 -6.22
C LEU A 8 13.96 -0.67 -6.92
N ILE A 9 14.38 -1.00 -8.14
CA ILE A 9 15.17 -0.13 -9.02
C ILE A 9 14.50 -0.07 -10.40
N GLY A 10 14.42 1.11 -10.98
CA GLY A 10 13.92 1.35 -12.34
C GLY A 10 13.38 2.75 -12.54
N ASP A 11 13.13 3.11 -13.79
CA ASP A 11 12.74 4.47 -14.19
C ASP A 11 11.40 4.94 -13.63
N LYS A 12 10.52 3.99 -13.29
CA LYS A 12 9.19 4.27 -12.70
C LYS A 12 9.13 3.92 -11.21
N ILE A 13 10.27 3.86 -10.55
CA ILE A 13 10.38 3.60 -9.11
C ILE A 13 10.77 4.88 -8.38
N GLU A 14 10.03 5.18 -7.32
CA GLU A 14 10.29 6.31 -6.42
C GLU A 14 10.53 5.78 -5.01
N GLN A 15 11.70 6.04 -4.45
CA GLN A 15 12.00 5.69 -3.06
C GLN A 15 11.41 6.77 -2.14
N SER A 16 10.51 6.37 -1.24
CA SER A 16 9.77 7.24 -0.31
C SER A 16 9.76 6.63 1.08
N PRO A 17 10.92 6.54 1.77
CA PRO A 17 11.06 5.78 3.01
C PRO A 17 10.06 6.21 4.09
N SER A 18 9.33 5.25 4.65
CA SER A 18 8.44 5.46 5.80
C SER A 18 9.17 5.22 7.12
N PRO A 19 8.94 6.07 8.15
CA PRO A 19 9.41 5.81 9.49
C PRO A 19 8.66 4.68 10.19
N ASN A 20 7.50 4.29 9.66
CA ASN A 20 6.59 3.29 10.25
C ASN A 20 6.99 1.89 9.79
N LYS A 21 7.99 1.32 10.43
CA LYS A 21 8.50 -0.02 10.11
C LYS A 21 8.98 -0.74 11.36
N GLY A 22 8.92 -2.07 11.32
CA GLY A 22 9.43 -2.94 12.36
C GLY A 22 10.89 -3.35 12.14
N GLY A 23 11.26 -4.45 12.74
CA GLY A 23 12.56 -5.11 12.50
C GLY A 23 12.58 -5.88 11.18
N LYS A 24 13.66 -6.61 10.98
CA LYS A 24 13.81 -7.52 9.84
C LYS A 24 12.91 -8.73 9.99
N PHE A 25 12.46 -9.31 8.88
CA PHE A 25 11.83 -10.63 8.91
C PHE A 25 12.81 -11.68 9.44
N LYS A 26 12.31 -12.65 10.19
CA LYS A 26 13.09 -13.85 10.55
C LYS A 26 13.12 -14.81 9.36
N ASP A 27 14.13 -15.62 9.29
CA ASP A 27 14.27 -16.62 8.23
C ASP A 27 13.05 -17.53 8.18
N GLY A 28 12.45 -17.67 7.00
CA GLY A 28 11.27 -18.48 6.76
C GLY A 28 9.93 -17.87 7.16
N ASP A 29 9.91 -16.70 7.81
CA ASP A 29 8.64 -16.06 8.19
C ASP A 29 7.91 -15.43 7.00
N LEU A 30 8.62 -14.85 6.04
CA LEU A 30 8.02 -14.19 4.89
C LEU A 30 7.42 -15.23 3.92
N GLN A 31 6.09 -15.36 3.90
CA GLN A 31 5.37 -16.38 3.15
C GLN A 31 4.24 -15.86 2.27
N TYR A 32 3.77 -14.64 2.52
CA TYR A 32 2.56 -14.12 1.88
C TYR A 32 2.79 -12.76 1.23
N ILE A 33 1.91 -12.44 0.30
CA ILE A 33 1.69 -11.09 -0.21
C ILE A 33 0.25 -10.71 0.13
N VAL A 34 0.06 -9.56 0.76
CA VAL A 34 -1.26 -9.00 1.05
C VAL A 34 -1.46 -7.78 0.17
N ILE A 35 -2.49 -7.82 -0.66
CA ILE A 35 -2.85 -6.72 -1.55
C ILE A 35 -3.97 -5.91 -0.91
N HIS A 36 -3.74 -4.61 -0.81
CA HIS A 36 -4.70 -3.62 -0.34
C HIS A 36 -5.05 -2.64 -1.46
N TYR A 37 -6.06 -1.82 -1.22
CA TYR A 37 -6.33 -0.64 -2.02
C TYR A 37 -6.36 0.59 -1.12
N THR A 38 -5.83 1.71 -1.62
CA THR A 38 -5.58 2.89 -0.79
C THR A 38 -6.83 3.63 -0.35
N ALA A 39 -7.94 3.51 -1.08
CA ALA A 39 -9.13 4.36 -0.94
C ALA A 39 -8.78 5.87 -0.86
N GLY A 40 -7.75 6.27 -1.59
CA GLY A 40 -7.15 7.61 -1.56
C GLY A 40 -7.33 8.38 -2.86
N ALA A 41 -7.03 9.67 -2.82
CA ALA A 41 -7.18 10.55 -3.97
C ALA A 41 -6.16 10.24 -5.08
N ASN A 42 -4.93 9.92 -4.70
CA ASN A 42 -3.84 9.56 -5.60
C ASN A 42 -2.65 8.95 -4.82
N ARG A 43 -1.70 8.35 -5.57
CA ARG A 43 -0.49 7.74 -5.02
C ARG A 43 0.26 8.65 -4.04
N LYS A 44 0.52 9.91 -4.40
CA LYS A 44 1.28 10.84 -3.55
C LYS A 44 0.60 11.11 -2.21
N SER A 45 -0.73 11.25 -2.21
CA SER A 45 -1.49 11.44 -0.96
C SER A 45 -1.48 10.18 -0.09
N SER A 46 -1.54 9.00 -0.71
CA SER A 46 -1.48 7.72 -0.02
C SER A 46 -0.10 7.47 0.59
N VAL A 47 0.98 7.72 -0.17
CA VAL A 47 2.36 7.67 0.34
C VAL A 47 2.54 8.58 1.55
N ARG A 48 2.08 9.83 1.45
CA ARG A 48 2.13 10.78 2.57
C ARG A 48 1.37 10.26 3.80
N SER A 49 0.19 9.68 3.59
CA SER A 49 -0.63 9.11 4.67
C SER A 49 0.05 7.94 5.37
N LEU A 50 0.66 7.03 4.59
CA LEU A 50 1.37 5.83 5.07
C LEU A 50 2.74 6.14 5.69
N SER A 51 3.23 7.37 5.52
CA SER A 51 4.50 7.83 6.08
C SER A 51 4.33 8.79 7.28
N LYS A 52 3.08 9.07 7.69
CA LYS A 52 2.83 9.87 8.89
C LYS A 52 3.15 9.07 10.13
N LYS A 53 4.12 9.56 10.92
CA LYS A 53 4.59 8.89 12.14
C LYS A 53 3.48 8.63 13.15
N GLU A 54 2.52 9.53 13.26
CA GLU A 54 1.40 9.45 14.21
C GLU A 54 0.40 8.33 13.87
N ARG A 55 0.36 7.88 12.62
CA ARG A 55 -0.58 6.84 12.17
C ARG A 55 -0.11 5.42 12.44
N VAL A 56 1.19 5.22 12.58
CA VAL A 56 1.81 3.90 12.81
C VAL A 56 1.32 2.85 11.80
N VAL A 57 1.15 3.26 10.56
CA VAL A 57 0.78 2.40 9.43
C VAL A 57 1.74 2.61 8.27
N SER A 58 1.97 1.59 7.48
CA SER A 58 2.80 1.64 6.27
C SER A 58 2.43 0.52 5.31
N ALA A 59 3.11 0.45 4.19
CA ALA A 59 3.14 -0.69 3.28
C ALA A 59 4.56 -0.80 2.70
N HIS A 60 4.88 -1.89 2.03
CA HIS A 60 6.18 -1.99 1.36
C HIS A 60 6.18 -1.13 0.10
N VAL A 61 5.12 -1.23 -0.70
CA VAL A 61 4.99 -0.46 -1.94
C VAL A 61 3.58 0.10 -2.12
N VAL A 62 3.50 1.21 -2.83
CA VAL A 62 2.26 1.81 -3.36
C VAL A 62 2.38 1.86 -4.88
N ILE A 63 1.52 1.12 -5.58
CA ILE A 63 1.45 1.11 -7.04
C ILE A 63 0.45 2.17 -7.48
N GLY A 64 0.91 3.17 -8.21
CA GLY A 64 0.10 4.30 -8.64
C GLY A 64 -0.61 4.07 -9.96
N ARG A 65 -1.79 4.68 -10.12
CA ARG A 65 -2.48 4.80 -11.41
C ARG A 65 -1.71 5.64 -12.43
N ASP A 66 -0.75 6.43 -11.96
CA ASP A 66 0.19 7.20 -12.78
C ASP A 66 1.33 6.33 -13.38
N GLY A 67 1.31 5.02 -13.12
CA GLY A 67 2.31 4.08 -13.59
C GLY A 67 3.63 4.12 -12.79
N ILE A 68 3.68 4.88 -11.70
CA ILE A 68 4.84 4.96 -10.81
C ILE A 68 4.59 4.09 -9.58
N THR A 69 5.61 3.39 -9.13
CA THR A 69 5.59 2.61 -7.89
C THR A 69 6.47 3.30 -6.85
N SER A 70 5.89 3.63 -5.70
CA SER A 70 6.64 4.15 -4.55
C SER A 70 6.98 3.01 -3.61
N GLN A 71 8.25 2.86 -3.24
CA GLN A 71 8.66 1.95 -2.18
C GLN A 71 8.87 2.71 -0.87
N LEU A 72 8.20 2.24 0.20
CA LEU A 72 8.21 2.88 1.51
C LEU A 72 9.02 2.09 2.53
N VAL A 73 9.01 0.76 2.43
CA VAL A 73 9.72 -0.15 3.34
C VAL A 73 10.47 -1.18 2.49
N PRO A 74 11.76 -1.44 2.79
CA PRO A 74 12.52 -2.51 2.10
C PRO A 74 11.88 -3.89 2.31
N PHE A 75 12.05 -4.80 1.35
CA PHE A 75 11.40 -6.11 1.37
C PHE A 75 11.91 -7.08 2.43
N ASP A 76 12.99 -6.78 3.10
CA ASP A 76 13.50 -7.55 4.24
C ASP A 76 13.01 -7.04 5.60
N THR A 77 12.22 -5.98 5.62
CA THR A 77 11.81 -5.26 6.83
C THR A 77 10.28 -5.31 6.97
N ILE A 78 9.78 -5.50 8.19
CA ILE A 78 8.36 -5.57 8.49
C ILE A 78 7.70 -4.20 8.27
N ALA A 79 6.66 -4.14 7.45
CA ALA A 79 5.76 -2.99 7.33
C ALA A 79 4.48 -3.20 8.15
N PHE A 80 3.80 -2.12 8.52
CA PHE A 80 2.60 -2.14 9.35
C PHE A 80 1.34 -1.94 8.49
N HIS A 81 0.91 -2.99 7.76
CA HIS A 81 -0.15 -2.91 6.76
C HIS A 81 -1.39 -3.76 7.04
N ALA A 82 -1.27 -4.82 7.87
CA ALA A 82 -2.33 -5.83 8.03
C ALA A 82 -3.10 -5.71 9.36
N GLY A 83 -2.70 -4.81 10.27
CA GLY A 83 -3.37 -4.60 11.56
C GLY A 83 -3.55 -5.90 12.36
N LYS A 84 -4.70 -6.06 13.01
CA LYS A 84 -5.13 -7.33 13.58
C LYS A 84 -5.61 -8.23 12.46
N SER A 85 -4.89 -9.30 12.21
CA SER A 85 -5.11 -10.18 11.06
C SER A 85 -4.78 -11.63 11.41
N GLU A 86 -5.45 -12.56 10.73
CA GLU A 86 -5.22 -13.99 10.88
C GLU A 86 -5.42 -14.67 9.52
N TRP A 87 -4.52 -15.58 9.19
CA TRP A 87 -4.60 -16.43 8.02
C TRP A 87 -3.76 -17.69 8.22
N ASP A 88 -4.30 -18.85 7.84
CA ASP A 88 -3.58 -20.14 7.88
C ASP A 88 -2.93 -20.43 9.24
N GLY A 89 -3.69 -20.15 10.33
CA GLY A 89 -3.24 -20.35 11.70
C GLY A 89 -2.19 -19.34 12.20
N LYS A 90 -1.85 -18.33 11.40
CA LYS A 90 -0.91 -17.25 11.75
C LYS A 90 -1.67 -15.97 12.08
N THR A 91 -1.35 -15.37 13.22
CA THR A 91 -1.89 -14.08 13.67
C THR A 91 -0.85 -12.96 13.48
N GLY A 92 -1.34 -11.76 13.12
CA GLY A 92 -0.46 -10.60 12.91
C GLY A 92 0.35 -10.71 11.63
N LEU A 93 -0.33 -10.73 10.48
CA LEU A 93 0.25 -10.97 9.16
C LEU A 93 1.36 -9.99 8.74
N ASN A 94 1.52 -8.86 9.41
CA ASN A 94 2.69 -7.98 9.20
C ASN A 94 4.03 -8.74 9.31
N LYS A 95 4.09 -9.76 10.17
CA LYS A 95 5.31 -10.55 10.40
C LYS A 95 5.59 -11.58 9.31
N TYR A 96 4.62 -11.82 8.44
CA TYR A 96 4.63 -12.94 7.49
C TYR A 96 4.41 -12.50 6.05
N SER A 97 4.27 -11.20 5.78
CA SER A 97 3.84 -10.75 4.45
C SER A 97 4.46 -9.44 3.99
N ILE A 98 4.55 -9.33 2.67
CA ILE A 98 4.74 -8.06 1.97
C ILE A 98 3.37 -7.42 1.76
N GLY A 99 3.19 -6.18 2.18
CA GLY A 99 1.99 -5.38 1.91
C GLY A 99 2.15 -4.53 0.66
N ILE A 100 1.22 -4.67 -0.28
CA ILE A 100 1.15 -3.90 -1.52
C ILE A 100 -0.15 -3.09 -1.51
N GLU A 101 -0.04 -1.78 -1.67
CA GLU A 101 -1.17 -0.87 -1.82
C GLU A 101 -1.36 -0.51 -3.30
N MET A 102 -2.53 -0.76 -3.82
CA MET A 102 -2.92 -0.30 -5.16
C MET A 102 -3.65 1.04 -5.04
N ASP A 103 -3.16 2.06 -5.74
CA ASP A 103 -3.80 3.37 -5.78
C ASP A 103 -5.18 3.27 -6.42
N ASN A 104 -6.21 3.43 -5.62
CA ASN A 104 -7.60 3.26 -6.01
C ASN A 104 -8.49 4.17 -5.14
N PRO A 105 -9.49 4.85 -5.72
CA PRO A 105 -10.40 5.73 -4.96
C PRO A 105 -11.30 4.97 -3.96
N GLY A 106 -11.28 3.64 -3.97
CA GLY A 106 -12.09 2.81 -3.10
C GLY A 106 -13.53 2.69 -3.58
N ARG A 107 -14.41 2.28 -2.66
CA ARG A 107 -15.83 2.13 -2.94
C ARG A 107 -16.46 3.46 -3.40
N LEU A 108 -17.20 3.40 -4.48
CA LEU A 108 -17.95 4.52 -5.01
C LEU A 108 -19.42 4.46 -4.54
N ASN A 109 -19.98 5.62 -4.25
CA ASN A 109 -21.39 5.78 -3.95
C ASN A 109 -22.07 6.47 -5.13
N GLU A 110 -23.09 5.86 -5.67
CA GLU A 110 -23.94 6.45 -6.70
C GLU A 110 -24.85 7.52 -6.08
N LYS A 111 -24.86 8.70 -6.68
CA LYS A 111 -25.77 9.78 -6.30
C LYS A 111 -26.32 10.46 -7.56
N GLY A 112 -27.54 10.08 -7.94
CA GLY A 112 -28.11 10.44 -9.23
C GLY A 112 -27.28 9.83 -10.37
N SER A 113 -26.81 10.65 -11.31
CA SER A 113 -25.95 10.22 -12.41
C SER A 113 -24.44 10.32 -12.10
N ALA A 114 -24.07 10.60 -10.85
CA ALA A 114 -22.67 10.79 -10.45
C ALA A 114 -22.19 9.66 -9.52
N PHE A 115 -20.92 9.26 -9.69
CA PHE A 115 -20.22 8.37 -8.79
C PHE A 115 -19.30 9.19 -7.89
N LEU A 116 -19.42 9.00 -6.59
CA LEU A 116 -18.67 9.73 -5.57
C LEU A 116 -17.81 8.78 -4.74
N THR A 117 -16.56 9.17 -4.48
CA THR A 117 -15.69 8.50 -3.52
C THR A 117 -16.19 8.69 -2.09
N SER A 118 -15.61 7.97 -1.13
CA SER A 118 -15.87 8.14 0.30
C SER A 118 -15.57 9.57 0.79
N PHE A 119 -14.65 10.28 0.12
CA PHE A 119 -14.31 11.69 0.39
C PHE A 119 -15.06 12.68 -0.55
N LYS A 120 -16.18 12.24 -1.16
CA LYS A 120 -17.11 13.05 -1.97
C LYS A 120 -16.54 13.64 -3.27
N ALA A 121 -15.38 13.15 -3.75
CA ALA A 121 -14.88 13.52 -5.07
C ALA A 121 -15.68 12.79 -6.17
N LYS A 122 -16.01 13.49 -7.25
CA LYS A 122 -16.63 12.88 -8.43
C LYS A 122 -15.62 12.03 -9.19
N VAL A 123 -16.08 10.89 -9.67
CA VAL A 123 -15.31 10.00 -10.54
C VAL A 123 -15.94 9.99 -11.92
N ASP A 124 -15.10 10.07 -12.95
CA ASP A 124 -15.55 9.96 -14.33
C ASP A 124 -16.19 8.58 -14.55
N PRO A 125 -17.43 8.50 -15.08
CA PRO A 125 -18.13 7.23 -15.33
C PRO A 125 -17.31 6.24 -16.16
N SER A 126 -16.45 6.69 -17.05
CA SER A 126 -15.58 5.83 -17.85
C SER A 126 -14.52 5.06 -17.03
N ASN A 127 -14.26 5.49 -15.80
CA ASN A 127 -13.34 4.85 -14.84
C ASN A 127 -14.06 3.97 -13.80
N VAL A 128 -15.37 3.74 -13.98
CA VAL A 128 -16.18 2.87 -13.11
C VAL A 128 -16.34 1.53 -13.80
N MET A 129 -15.90 0.46 -13.14
CA MET A 129 -16.16 -0.93 -13.58
C MET A 129 -17.35 -1.50 -12.83
#